data_e024bc85a23d035e0d5187e52eff1320
#
_entry.id   e024bc85a23d035e0d5187e52eff1320
#
_cell.length_a   1.000
_cell.length_b   1.000
_cell.length_c   1.000
_cell.angle_alpha   90.00
_cell.angle_beta   90.00
_cell.angle_gamma   90.00
#
_symmetry.space_group_name_H-M   'P 1'
#
loop_
_entity.id
_entity.type
_entity.pdbx_description
1 polymer ?
#
loop_
_entity_poly.entity_id
_entity_poly.type
_entity_poly.pdbx_seq_one_letter_code
_entity_poly.pdbx_strand_id
1 'polypeptide(L)'
;IQGSGSGHEPAHVMIVGKGMLDAACPGDVFAAPPTDFVVEAARRVKSDKGVLLLVNNYTGDKMAFEMAEELAAAEGIKVRTLFIDDDVAVKDSLYTIGRRGVAGNFFVIKAVGAAAEAGKDLDEIVRIGEKVNAVTRTMGVALTACTPPAKGEPLFEIGDDEIEVGIGIHGEPGRARQKWVPANEIVDLLLEPIVSDIPYSSGDDVALMVNGLGGTPISELY
;
A
#
# COMPACT_ATOMS: atom_id res chain seq x y z
N ILE A 1 -1.13 -0.09 -13.28
CA ILE A 1 -0.28 1.04 -12.83
C ILE A 1 -0.50 1.25 -11.34
N GLN A 2 0.54 1.59 -10.60
CA GLN A 2 0.44 2.10 -9.23
C GLN A 2 1.44 3.24 -9.02
N GLY A 3 1.22 4.06 -8.02
CA GLY A 3 2.15 5.08 -7.57
C GLY A 3 1.72 5.65 -6.24
N SER A 4 2.67 6.21 -5.55
CA SER A 4 2.54 6.99 -4.33
C SER A 4 3.86 7.75 -4.16
N GLY A 5 4.20 8.22 -2.97
CA GLY A 5 5.51 8.85 -2.76
C GLY A 5 6.68 7.90 -2.97
N SER A 6 7.80 8.43 -3.41
CA SER A 6 9.11 7.78 -3.27
C SER A 6 9.42 7.56 -1.79
N GLY A 7 10.30 6.60 -1.46
CA GLY A 7 10.66 6.27 -0.08
C GLY A 7 9.88 5.08 0.48
N HIS A 8 8.99 4.48 -0.29
CA HIS A 8 8.22 3.28 0.08
C HIS A 8 8.80 2.00 -0.53
N GLU A 9 10.03 2.01 -1.00
CA GLU A 9 10.65 0.87 -1.67
C GLU A 9 10.56 -0.42 -0.84
N PRO A 10 10.28 -1.56 -1.49
CA PRO A 10 10.26 -1.83 -2.95
C PRO A 10 9.03 -1.30 -3.71
N ALA A 11 7.99 -0.86 -3.03
CA ALA A 11 6.85 -0.24 -3.70
C ALA A 11 7.20 1.20 -4.17
N HIS A 12 6.89 1.59 -5.40
CA HIS A 12 6.16 0.78 -6.38
C HIS A 12 7.09 0.43 -7.56
N VAL A 13 8.21 1.14 -7.71
CA VAL A 13 9.13 1.06 -8.86
C VAL A 13 9.78 -0.31 -8.97
N MET A 14 10.21 -0.90 -7.85
CA MET A 14 10.94 -2.17 -7.86
C MET A 14 10.05 -3.40 -8.08
N ILE A 15 8.73 -3.22 -8.16
CA ILE A 15 7.76 -4.28 -8.44
C ILE A 15 7.15 -4.18 -9.84
N VAL A 16 7.72 -3.35 -10.70
CA VAL A 16 7.39 -3.33 -12.13
C VAL A 16 8.02 -4.55 -12.81
N GLY A 17 7.20 -5.33 -13.49
CA GLY A 17 7.65 -6.54 -14.19
C GLY A 17 6.51 -7.45 -14.59
N LYS A 18 6.87 -8.52 -15.30
CA LYS A 18 5.92 -9.51 -15.82
C LYS A 18 5.05 -10.12 -14.73
N GLY A 19 3.72 -10.05 -14.89
CA GLY A 19 2.75 -10.55 -13.92
C GLY A 19 2.67 -9.75 -12.61
N MET A 20 3.21 -8.52 -12.62
CA MET A 20 3.16 -7.53 -11.56
C MET A 20 2.65 -6.19 -12.12
N LEU A 21 3.32 -5.05 -11.86
CA LEU A 21 2.97 -3.76 -12.46
C LEU A 21 3.56 -3.61 -13.86
N ASP A 22 2.82 -2.96 -14.77
CA ASP A 22 3.34 -2.53 -16.08
C ASP A 22 4.04 -1.16 -15.99
N ALA A 23 3.63 -0.32 -15.07
CA ALA A 23 4.26 0.97 -14.78
C ALA A 23 4.09 1.39 -13.32
N ALA A 24 5.04 2.19 -12.84
CA ALA A 24 4.96 2.88 -11.56
C ALA A 24 5.15 4.39 -11.74
N CYS A 25 4.40 5.17 -10.98
CA CYS A 25 4.44 6.63 -10.97
C CYS A 25 4.87 7.13 -9.58
N PRO A 26 6.17 7.21 -9.27
CA PRO A 26 6.61 7.75 -7.99
C PRO A 26 6.46 9.27 -7.96
N GLY A 27 5.94 9.79 -6.84
CA GLY A 27 5.99 11.21 -6.51
C GLY A 27 7.26 11.59 -5.76
N ASP A 28 7.28 12.78 -5.17
CA ASP A 28 8.31 13.19 -4.22
C ASP A 28 8.29 12.28 -2.98
N VAL A 29 9.31 12.39 -2.11
CA VAL A 29 9.40 11.54 -0.92
C VAL A 29 8.14 11.68 -0.06
N PHE A 30 7.42 10.58 0.11
CA PHE A 30 6.14 10.45 0.84
C PHE A 30 5.02 11.38 0.35
N ALA A 31 5.03 11.77 -0.92
CA ALA A 31 3.99 12.59 -1.54
C ALA A 31 3.40 11.92 -2.79
N ALA A 32 2.11 12.12 -3.01
CA ALA A 32 1.42 11.60 -4.18
C ALA A 32 2.07 12.05 -5.50
N PRO A 33 2.06 11.23 -6.55
CA PRO A 33 2.58 11.62 -7.85
C PRO A 33 1.72 12.72 -8.49
N PRO A 34 2.32 13.58 -9.33
CA PRO A 34 1.57 14.48 -10.19
C PRO A 34 0.61 13.71 -11.11
N THR A 35 -0.59 14.23 -11.29
CA THR A 35 -1.64 13.60 -12.11
C THR A 35 -1.18 13.31 -13.55
N ASP A 36 -0.43 14.23 -14.15
CA ASP A 36 0.10 14.09 -15.51
C ASP A 36 1.07 12.91 -15.68
N PHE A 37 1.81 12.53 -14.63
CA PHE A 37 2.65 11.33 -14.65
C PHE A 37 1.80 10.07 -14.79
N VAL A 38 0.68 10.00 -14.08
CA VAL A 38 -0.24 8.85 -14.14
C VAL A 38 -0.92 8.78 -15.50
N VAL A 39 -1.35 9.92 -16.05
CA VAL A 39 -1.94 9.98 -17.40
C VAL A 39 -0.94 9.54 -18.45
N GLU A 40 0.31 10.02 -18.39
CA GLU A 40 1.35 9.62 -19.33
C GLU A 40 1.68 8.12 -19.22
N ALA A 41 1.74 7.58 -18.00
CA ALA A 41 1.91 6.14 -17.82
C ALA A 41 0.74 5.37 -18.44
N ALA A 42 -0.50 5.81 -18.25
CA ALA A 42 -1.67 5.19 -18.86
C ALA A 42 -1.61 5.20 -20.39
N ARG A 43 -1.17 6.31 -21.01
CA ARG A 43 -0.96 6.39 -22.46
C ARG A 43 0.07 5.37 -22.96
N ARG A 44 1.13 5.10 -22.19
CA ARG A 44 2.23 4.21 -22.57
C ARG A 44 1.88 2.73 -22.43
N VAL A 45 1.10 2.35 -21.42
CA VAL A 45 0.78 0.94 -21.16
C VAL A 45 -0.61 0.53 -21.63
N LYS A 46 -1.43 1.47 -22.15
CA LYS A 46 -2.78 1.16 -22.61
C LYS A 46 -2.80 0.02 -23.62
N SER A 47 -3.79 -0.83 -23.48
CA SER A 47 -4.15 -1.88 -24.46
C SER A 47 -5.63 -1.74 -24.84
N ASP A 48 -6.08 -2.57 -25.75
CA ASP A 48 -7.51 -2.72 -26.10
C ASP A 48 -8.36 -3.17 -24.91
N LYS A 49 -7.75 -3.79 -23.89
CA LYS A 49 -8.43 -4.22 -22.67
C LYS A 49 -8.57 -3.12 -21.63
N GLY A 50 -7.73 -2.11 -21.68
CA GLY A 50 -7.75 -0.97 -20.76
C GLY A 50 -6.59 -0.94 -19.78
N VAL A 51 -6.71 -0.10 -18.76
CA VAL A 51 -5.72 0.16 -17.71
C VAL A 51 -6.38 0.10 -16.34
N LEU A 52 -5.78 -0.62 -15.40
CA LEU A 52 -6.16 -0.58 -14.00
C LEU A 52 -5.18 0.31 -13.22
N LEU A 53 -5.72 1.31 -12.52
CA LEU A 53 -5.01 2.14 -11.56
C LEU A 53 -5.20 1.55 -10.16
N LEU A 54 -4.11 1.18 -9.50
CA LEU A 54 -4.09 0.69 -8.12
C LEU A 54 -3.65 1.84 -7.21
N VAL A 55 -4.41 2.14 -6.20
CA VAL A 55 -4.20 3.34 -5.38
C VAL A 55 -4.26 2.98 -3.90
N ASN A 56 -3.19 3.24 -3.18
CA ASN A 56 -3.24 3.19 -1.72
C ASN A 56 -4.18 4.28 -1.22
N ASN A 57 -5.07 3.95 -0.29
CA ASN A 57 -6.12 4.87 0.16
C ASN A 57 -5.56 6.01 1.03
N TYR A 58 -4.96 7.01 0.35
CA TYR A 58 -4.54 8.30 0.92
C TYR A 58 -5.15 9.43 0.10
N THR A 59 -5.52 10.51 0.76
CA THR A 59 -6.24 11.64 0.11
C THR A 59 -5.49 12.19 -1.09
N GLY A 60 -4.17 12.40 -0.98
CA GLY A 60 -3.35 12.92 -2.08
C GLY A 60 -3.30 11.97 -3.27
N ASP A 61 -3.04 10.69 -3.02
CA ASP A 61 -3.01 9.66 -4.06
C ASP A 61 -4.39 9.53 -4.73
N LYS A 62 -5.44 9.48 -3.92
CA LYS A 62 -6.82 9.40 -4.40
C LYS A 62 -7.15 10.54 -5.36
N MET A 63 -6.91 11.79 -4.97
CA MET A 63 -7.17 12.95 -5.80
C MET A 63 -6.37 12.93 -7.11
N ALA A 64 -5.09 12.58 -7.06
CA ALA A 64 -4.22 12.54 -8.23
C ALA A 64 -4.67 11.45 -9.23
N PHE A 65 -5.03 10.28 -8.74
CA PHE A 65 -5.41 9.14 -9.57
C PHE A 65 -6.85 9.24 -10.08
N GLU A 66 -7.81 9.75 -9.30
CA GLU A 66 -9.17 10.01 -9.77
C GLU A 66 -9.16 11.03 -10.92
N MET A 67 -8.40 12.13 -10.78
CA MET A 67 -8.24 13.09 -11.86
C MET A 67 -7.54 12.48 -13.09
N ALA A 68 -6.55 11.60 -12.88
CA ALA A 68 -5.88 10.90 -13.98
C ALA A 68 -6.83 9.94 -14.70
N GLU A 69 -7.73 9.25 -13.99
CA GLU A 69 -8.78 8.41 -14.58
C GLU A 69 -9.69 9.24 -15.49
N GLU A 70 -10.18 10.40 -15.03
CA GLU A 70 -11.03 11.29 -15.81
C GLU A 70 -10.33 11.79 -17.08
N LEU A 71 -9.08 12.25 -16.95
CA LEU A 71 -8.29 12.76 -18.08
C LEU A 71 -7.98 11.67 -19.11
N ALA A 72 -7.56 10.49 -18.64
CA ALA A 72 -7.29 9.36 -19.52
C ALA A 72 -8.56 8.85 -20.22
N ALA A 73 -9.69 8.83 -19.51
CA ALA A 73 -10.99 8.47 -20.10
C ALA A 73 -11.42 9.49 -21.18
N ALA A 74 -11.17 10.79 -20.97
CA ALA A 74 -11.44 11.83 -21.97
C ALA A 74 -10.59 11.64 -23.26
N GLU A 75 -9.45 10.96 -23.16
CA GLU A 75 -8.61 10.58 -24.31
C GLU A 75 -9.04 9.22 -24.95
N GLY A 76 -10.13 8.63 -24.49
CA GLY A 76 -10.65 7.36 -25.00
C GLY A 76 -9.91 6.13 -24.47
N ILE A 77 -9.14 6.26 -23.39
CA ILE A 77 -8.51 5.11 -22.72
C ILE A 77 -9.52 4.52 -21.74
N LYS A 78 -9.81 3.21 -21.85
CA LYS A 78 -10.62 2.50 -20.86
C LYS A 78 -9.80 2.38 -19.57
N VAL A 79 -10.22 3.06 -18.51
CA VAL A 79 -9.52 3.10 -17.21
C VAL A 79 -10.47 2.71 -16.09
N ARG A 80 -9.97 2.04 -15.07
CA ARG A 80 -10.66 1.77 -13.81
C ARG A 80 -9.68 1.98 -12.66
N THR A 81 -10.18 2.46 -11.53
CA THR A 81 -9.41 2.64 -10.30
C THR A 81 -9.87 1.65 -9.24
N LEU A 82 -8.93 1.11 -8.47
CA LEU A 82 -9.14 0.26 -7.30
C LEU A 82 -8.34 0.80 -6.13
N PHE A 83 -9.04 1.10 -5.03
CA PHE A 83 -8.42 1.58 -3.79
C PHE A 83 -8.05 0.41 -2.89
N ILE A 84 -6.86 0.52 -2.26
CA ILE A 84 -6.30 -0.49 -1.35
C ILE A 84 -6.35 0.09 0.07
N ASP A 85 -6.96 -0.63 1.00
CA ASP A 85 -7.31 -0.18 2.35
C ASP A 85 -7.10 -1.28 3.42
N ASP A 86 -5.95 -1.92 3.36
CA ASP A 86 -5.59 -3.13 4.11
C ASP A 86 -5.24 -2.90 5.59
N ASP A 87 -4.87 -1.67 5.99
CA ASP A 87 -4.38 -1.38 7.34
C ASP A 87 -5.51 -1.38 8.39
N VAL A 88 -5.40 -2.28 9.38
CA VAL A 88 -6.37 -2.40 10.48
C VAL A 88 -6.03 -1.55 11.69
N ALA A 89 -4.92 -0.81 11.66
CA ALA A 89 -4.48 -0.03 12.82
C ALA A 89 -5.49 1.04 13.21
N VAL A 90 -6.02 1.77 12.23
CA VAL A 90 -6.99 2.86 12.43
C VAL A 90 -8.11 2.79 11.40
N LYS A 91 -9.30 3.29 11.74
CA LYS A 91 -10.41 3.39 10.80
C LYS A 91 -10.28 4.62 9.90
N ASP A 92 -9.83 5.73 10.48
CA ASP A 92 -9.56 6.99 9.80
C ASP A 92 -8.22 7.53 10.30
N SER A 93 -7.46 8.19 9.45
CA SER A 93 -6.20 8.84 9.80
C SER A 93 -6.20 10.31 9.40
N LEU A 94 -5.11 11.02 9.67
CA LEU A 94 -4.97 12.45 9.30
C LEU A 94 -5.09 12.69 7.78
N TYR A 95 -4.78 11.67 6.97
CA TYR A 95 -4.69 11.77 5.51
C TYR A 95 -5.63 10.83 4.76
N THR A 96 -6.52 10.13 5.46
CA THR A 96 -7.47 9.20 4.85
C THR A 96 -8.86 9.28 5.50
N ILE A 97 -9.88 9.04 4.70
CA ILE A 97 -11.19 8.60 5.16
C ILE A 97 -11.24 7.10 4.90
N GLY A 98 -11.50 6.32 5.93
CA GLY A 98 -11.36 4.87 5.90
C GLY A 98 -9.94 4.42 6.22
N ARG A 99 -9.68 3.13 6.06
CA ARG A 99 -8.38 2.51 6.33
C ARG A 99 -7.31 2.97 5.35
N ARG A 100 -6.08 3.03 5.80
CA ARG A 100 -4.90 3.29 4.97
C ARG A 100 -4.58 2.08 4.11
N GLY A 101 -4.00 2.30 2.93
CA GLY A 101 -3.35 1.27 2.13
C GLY A 101 -1.86 1.16 2.51
N VAL A 102 -1.39 -0.03 2.82
CA VAL A 102 0.00 -0.28 3.19
C VAL A 102 0.55 -1.48 2.39
N ALA A 103 1.20 -2.42 3.01
CA ALA A 103 1.90 -3.51 2.35
C ALA A 103 0.97 -4.56 1.70
N GLY A 104 -0.31 -4.58 2.03
CA GLY A 104 -1.32 -5.42 1.39
C GLY A 104 -1.45 -5.19 -0.12
N ASN A 105 -1.02 -4.00 -0.59
CA ASN A 105 -0.95 -3.70 -2.01
C ASN A 105 -0.17 -4.75 -2.81
N PHE A 106 0.87 -5.36 -2.22
CA PHE A 106 1.67 -6.39 -2.87
C PHE A 106 0.85 -7.61 -3.29
N PHE A 107 -0.06 -8.08 -2.42
CA PHE A 107 -0.95 -9.20 -2.74
C PHE A 107 -1.95 -8.84 -3.85
N VAL A 108 -2.50 -7.64 -3.79
CA VAL A 108 -3.41 -7.13 -4.83
C VAL A 108 -2.68 -7.04 -6.16
N ILE A 109 -1.50 -6.39 -6.22
CA ILE A 109 -0.68 -6.27 -7.42
C ILE A 109 -0.36 -7.64 -8.01
N LYS A 110 0.08 -8.58 -7.17
CA LYS A 110 0.42 -9.94 -7.62
C LYS A 110 -0.75 -10.65 -8.27
N ALA A 111 -1.93 -10.55 -7.67
CA ALA A 111 -3.13 -11.21 -8.19
C ALA A 111 -3.63 -10.57 -9.49
N VAL A 112 -3.74 -9.23 -9.53
CA VAL A 112 -4.21 -8.51 -10.73
C VAL A 112 -3.19 -8.54 -11.86
N GLY A 113 -1.89 -8.46 -11.56
CA GLY A 113 -0.83 -8.58 -12.54
C GLY A 113 -0.79 -9.97 -13.19
N ALA A 114 -0.95 -11.03 -12.39
CA ALA A 114 -1.05 -12.39 -12.92
C ALA A 114 -2.32 -12.59 -13.77
N ALA A 115 -3.45 -11.99 -13.39
CA ALA A 115 -4.69 -12.04 -14.16
C ALA A 115 -4.56 -11.28 -15.50
N ALA A 116 -3.90 -10.13 -15.49
CA ALA A 116 -3.60 -9.35 -16.69
C ALA A 116 -2.68 -10.13 -17.64
N GLU A 117 -1.61 -10.75 -17.13
CA GLU A 117 -0.70 -11.60 -17.90
C GLU A 117 -1.43 -12.82 -18.52
N ALA A 118 -2.44 -13.36 -17.78
CA ALA A 118 -3.30 -14.43 -18.30
C ALA A 118 -4.35 -13.94 -19.32
N GLY A 119 -4.35 -12.66 -19.67
CA GLY A 119 -5.21 -12.07 -20.69
C GLY A 119 -6.66 -11.86 -20.26
N LYS A 120 -6.95 -11.77 -18.96
CA LYS A 120 -8.29 -11.43 -18.45
C LYS A 120 -8.70 -10.02 -18.90
N ASP A 121 -10.00 -9.77 -18.97
CA ASP A 121 -10.53 -8.43 -19.21
C ASP A 121 -10.45 -7.55 -17.96
N LEU A 122 -10.60 -6.23 -18.16
CA LEU A 122 -10.43 -5.26 -17.08
C LEU A 122 -11.44 -5.46 -15.94
N ASP A 123 -12.68 -5.82 -16.24
CA ASP A 123 -13.71 -5.97 -15.22
C ASP A 123 -13.43 -7.21 -14.34
N GLU A 124 -12.93 -8.30 -14.95
CA GLU A 124 -12.50 -9.49 -14.20
C GLU A 124 -11.25 -9.21 -13.36
N ILE A 125 -10.29 -8.41 -13.87
CA ILE A 125 -9.10 -8.00 -13.12
C ILE A 125 -9.50 -7.15 -11.90
N VAL A 126 -10.41 -6.19 -12.07
CA VAL A 126 -10.97 -5.40 -10.97
C VAL A 126 -11.62 -6.30 -9.93
N ARG A 127 -12.50 -7.20 -10.34
CA ARG A 127 -13.17 -8.16 -9.46
C ARG A 127 -12.19 -9.00 -8.64
N ILE A 128 -11.09 -9.46 -9.26
CA ILE A 128 -10.02 -10.19 -8.57
C ILE A 128 -9.34 -9.30 -7.55
N GLY A 129 -8.99 -8.07 -7.93
CA GLY A 129 -8.34 -7.12 -7.04
C GLY A 129 -9.21 -6.77 -5.82
N GLU A 130 -10.49 -6.48 -6.03
CA GLU A 130 -11.47 -6.23 -4.97
C GLU A 130 -11.57 -7.42 -4.00
N LYS A 131 -11.63 -8.64 -4.54
CA LYS A 131 -11.68 -9.86 -3.73
C LYS A 131 -10.43 -10.02 -2.87
N VAL A 132 -9.24 -9.77 -3.41
CA VAL A 132 -7.99 -9.87 -2.65
C VAL A 132 -7.92 -8.78 -1.60
N ASN A 133 -8.24 -7.53 -1.96
CA ASN A 133 -8.24 -6.41 -1.01
C ASN A 133 -9.21 -6.65 0.16
N ALA A 134 -10.40 -7.19 -0.12
CA ALA A 134 -11.40 -7.49 0.90
C ALA A 134 -10.92 -8.49 1.98
N VAL A 135 -9.97 -9.36 1.65
CA VAL A 135 -9.42 -10.39 2.56
C VAL A 135 -7.96 -10.15 2.96
N THR A 136 -7.40 -9.01 2.61
CA THR A 136 -6.03 -8.63 2.99
C THR A 136 -6.06 -7.67 4.17
N ARG A 137 -5.23 -7.94 5.17
CA ARG A 137 -5.07 -7.07 6.35
C ARG A 137 -3.62 -6.91 6.69
N THR A 138 -3.27 -5.71 7.14
CA THR A 138 -1.94 -5.37 7.64
C THR A 138 -2.01 -4.63 8.96
N MET A 139 -0.92 -4.70 9.71
CA MET A 139 -0.67 -3.96 10.92
C MET A 139 0.81 -3.67 11.01
N GLY A 140 1.20 -2.46 11.40
CA GLY A 140 2.59 -2.05 11.48
C GLY A 140 3.01 -1.61 12.88
N VAL A 141 4.32 -1.60 13.12
CA VAL A 141 4.96 -1.03 14.31
C VAL A 141 6.22 -0.28 13.89
N ALA A 142 6.49 0.85 14.51
CA ALA A 142 7.77 1.54 14.36
C ALA A 142 8.59 1.43 15.63
N LEU A 143 9.87 1.08 15.46
CA LEU A 143 10.90 1.07 16.52
C LEU A 143 11.65 2.39 16.55
N THR A 144 11.70 3.09 15.42
CA THR A 144 12.34 4.40 15.26
C THR A 144 11.56 5.23 14.23
N ALA A 145 11.75 6.54 14.24
CA ALA A 145 11.20 7.41 13.22
C ALA A 145 12.07 7.44 11.96
N CYS A 146 11.43 7.57 10.81
CA CYS A 146 12.11 7.83 9.55
C CYS A 146 12.54 9.31 9.47
N THR A 147 13.71 9.56 8.87
CA THR A 147 14.24 10.91 8.58
C THR A 147 14.25 11.15 7.07
N PRO A 148 13.25 11.84 6.50
CA PRO A 148 13.25 12.17 5.07
C PRO A 148 14.46 13.06 4.72
N PRO A 149 15.17 12.78 3.60
CA PRO A 149 16.39 13.52 3.25
C PRO A 149 16.20 15.03 3.13
N ALA A 150 15.08 15.46 2.54
CA ALA A 150 14.79 16.89 2.36
C ALA A 150 14.44 17.61 3.66
N LYS A 151 13.90 16.91 4.66
CA LYS A 151 13.56 17.47 5.96
C LYS A 151 14.77 17.53 6.88
N GLY A 152 15.63 16.50 6.83
CA GLY A 152 16.80 16.37 7.70
C GLY A 152 16.50 16.13 9.18
N GLU A 153 15.22 15.94 9.52
CA GLU A 153 14.72 15.70 10.88
C GLU A 153 13.78 14.50 10.88
N PRO A 154 13.65 13.76 12.00
CA PRO A 154 12.68 12.69 12.14
C PRO A 154 11.25 13.17 11.89
N LEU A 155 10.40 12.30 11.34
CA LEU A 155 8.98 12.60 11.09
C LEU A 155 8.19 12.79 12.38
N PHE A 156 8.57 12.08 13.43
CA PHE A 156 7.98 12.17 14.76
C PHE A 156 9.04 11.84 15.82
N GLU A 157 8.79 12.27 17.06
CA GLU A 157 9.65 11.94 18.19
C GLU A 157 9.18 10.61 18.82
N ILE A 158 10.13 9.76 19.19
CA ILE A 158 9.91 8.50 19.91
C ILE A 158 11.09 8.27 20.85
N GLY A 159 10.84 7.80 22.05
CA GLY A 159 11.89 7.49 23.02
C GLY A 159 12.67 6.24 22.62
N ASP A 160 13.93 6.18 23.08
CA ASP A 160 14.84 5.05 22.76
C ASP A 160 14.33 3.69 23.24
N ASP A 161 13.41 3.68 24.22
CA ASP A 161 12.81 2.49 24.82
C ASP A 161 11.29 2.38 24.48
N GLU A 162 10.85 3.04 23.42
CA GLU A 162 9.45 3.08 23.01
C GLU A 162 9.21 2.49 21.62
N ILE A 163 8.00 2.03 21.38
CA ILE A 163 7.48 1.62 20.07
C ILE A 163 6.16 2.32 19.79
N GLU A 164 5.91 2.65 18.51
CA GLU A 164 4.62 3.18 18.03
C GLU A 164 3.87 2.06 17.33
N VAL A 165 2.77 1.59 17.92
CA VAL A 165 1.94 0.48 17.42
C VAL A 165 0.87 1.03 16.48
N GLY A 166 0.81 0.51 15.27
CA GLY A 166 -0.15 0.93 14.24
C GLY A 166 0.26 2.19 13.48
N ILE A 167 1.57 2.46 13.40
CA ILE A 167 2.11 3.60 12.66
C ILE A 167 1.72 3.56 11.18
N GLY A 168 1.45 4.73 10.60
CA GLY A 168 1.30 4.90 9.17
C GLY A 168 2.63 5.03 8.44
N ILE A 169 2.61 4.77 7.12
CA ILE A 169 3.84 4.77 6.29
C ILE A 169 4.47 6.15 6.09
N HIS A 170 3.76 7.23 6.43
CA HIS A 170 4.28 8.60 6.42
C HIS A 170 4.53 9.13 7.84
N GLY A 171 4.58 8.25 8.85
CA GLY A 171 4.72 8.62 10.26
C GLY A 171 3.43 9.09 10.93
N GLU A 172 2.27 8.79 10.35
CA GLU A 172 0.99 9.11 11.00
C GLU A 172 0.82 8.30 12.28
N PRO A 173 0.31 8.94 13.35
CA PRO A 173 0.11 8.26 14.63
C PRO A 173 -0.67 6.95 14.51
N GLY A 174 -0.24 5.96 15.26
CA GLY A 174 -0.89 4.66 15.36
C GLY A 174 -1.97 4.62 16.43
N ARG A 175 -2.15 3.43 17.00
CA ARG A 175 -3.12 3.16 18.08
C ARG A 175 -2.59 3.54 19.45
N ALA A 176 -1.29 3.29 19.67
CA ALA A 176 -0.66 3.45 20.97
C ALA A 176 0.85 3.56 20.86
N ARG A 177 1.41 4.34 21.79
CA ARG A 177 2.84 4.35 22.09
C ARG A 177 3.05 3.60 23.39
N GLN A 178 4.01 2.72 23.43
CA GLN A 178 4.31 1.92 24.61
C GLN A 178 5.81 1.59 24.70
N LYS A 179 6.23 1.05 25.84
CA LYS A 179 7.60 0.59 26.02
C LYS A 179 7.91 -0.62 25.15
N TRP A 180 9.18 -0.79 24.83
CA TRP A 180 9.68 -1.96 24.12
C TRP A 180 9.25 -3.26 24.80
N VAL A 181 8.90 -4.22 23.98
CA VAL A 181 8.54 -5.57 24.40
C VAL A 181 9.32 -6.59 23.55
N PRO A 182 9.49 -7.83 23.99
CA PRO A 182 10.13 -8.88 23.20
C PRO A 182 9.45 -9.09 21.84
N ALA A 183 10.20 -9.62 20.87
CA ALA A 183 9.73 -9.83 19.49
C ALA A 183 8.42 -10.65 19.43
N ASN A 184 8.28 -11.68 20.26
CA ASN A 184 7.04 -12.48 20.32
C ASN A 184 5.82 -11.64 20.72
N GLU A 185 5.97 -10.71 21.65
CA GLU A 185 4.89 -9.81 22.05
C GLU A 185 4.59 -8.77 20.94
N ILE A 186 5.60 -8.33 20.18
CA ILE A 186 5.40 -7.49 18.99
C ILE A 186 4.57 -8.24 17.94
N VAL A 187 4.88 -9.51 17.72
CA VAL A 187 4.11 -10.36 16.80
C VAL A 187 2.65 -10.47 17.24
N ASP A 188 2.40 -10.68 18.52
CA ASP A 188 1.04 -10.73 19.06
C ASP A 188 0.29 -9.40 18.87
N LEU A 189 0.96 -8.27 19.14
CA LEU A 189 0.42 -6.92 18.91
C LEU A 189 0.04 -6.66 17.44
N LEU A 190 0.76 -7.26 16.49
CA LEU A 190 0.49 -7.14 15.06
C LEU A 190 -0.60 -8.12 14.61
N LEU A 191 -0.59 -9.36 15.06
CA LEU A 191 -1.50 -10.40 14.59
C LEU A 191 -2.90 -10.30 15.19
N GLU A 192 -3.03 -9.95 16.47
CA GLU A 192 -4.34 -9.88 17.13
C GLU A 192 -5.34 -8.96 16.40
N PRO A 193 -5.00 -7.73 16.00
CA PRO A 193 -5.89 -6.87 15.22
C PRO A 193 -6.23 -7.44 13.85
N ILE A 194 -5.28 -8.11 13.19
CA ILE A 194 -5.48 -8.72 11.86
C ILE A 194 -6.48 -9.86 11.95
N VAL A 195 -6.26 -10.82 12.86
CA VAL A 195 -7.12 -12.00 12.97
C VAL A 195 -8.49 -11.69 13.57
N SER A 196 -8.60 -10.58 14.32
CA SER A 196 -9.88 -10.12 14.86
C SER A 196 -10.76 -9.41 13.83
N ASP A 197 -10.17 -8.89 12.76
CA ASP A 197 -10.89 -8.13 11.74
C ASP A 197 -11.52 -9.01 10.65
N ILE A 198 -10.92 -10.16 10.36
CA ILE A 198 -11.45 -11.16 9.44
C ILE A 198 -11.78 -12.43 10.21
N PRO A 199 -12.95 -13.05 9.98
CA PRO A 199 -13.35 -14.26 10.67
C PRO A 199 -12.61 -15.49 10.10
N TYR A 200 -11.31 -15.59 10.38
CA TYR A 200 -10.53 -16.79 10.05
C TYR A 200 -11.01 -18.02 10.85
N SER A 201 -10.93 -19.16 10.22
CA SER A 201 -11.27 -20.44 10.83
C SER A 201 -10.05 -21.36 10.87
N SER A 202 -10.01 -22.28 11.85
CA SER A 202 -8.96 -23.29 11.88
C SER A 202 -8.99 -24.15 10.62
N GLY A 203 -7.86 -24.23 9.92
CA GLY A 203 -7.72 -24.94 8.65
C GLY A 203 -7.81 -24.07 7.42
N ASP A 204 -8.04 -22.75 7.55
CA ASP A 204 -7.97 -21.83 6.43
C ASP A 204 -6.53 -21.71 5.94
N ASP A 205 -6.35 -21.70 4.61
CA ASP A 205 -5.07 -21.38 3.98
C ASP A 205 -4.89 -19.87 3.94
N VAL A 206 -3.74 -19.40 4.42
CA VAL A 206 -3.39 -17.96 4.43
C VAL A 206 -2.04 -17.71 3.78
N ALA A 207 -1.89 -16.57 3.14
CA ALA A 207 -0.58 -16.04 2.75
C ALA A 207 -0.11 -15.03 3.81
N LEU A 208 1.06 -15.24 4.35
CA LEU A 208 1.69 -14.36 5.34
C LEU A 208 2.86 -13.60 4.71
N MET A 209 2.94 -12.29 4.97
CA MET A 209 4.07 -11.46 4.58
C MET A 209 4.58 -10.69 5.81
N VAL A 210 5.89 -10.78 6.05
CA VAL A 210 6.59 -9.96 7.04
C VAL A 210 7.29 -8.83 6.30
N ASN A 211 6.94 -7.57 6.64
CA ASN A 211 7.42 -6.37 5.94
C ASN A 211 8.24 -5.50 6.89
N GLY A 212 9.44 -5.11 6.46
CA GLY A 212 10.40 -4.37 7.28
C GLY A 212 10.15 -2.87 7.42
N LEU A 213 9.19 -2.26 6.74
CA LEU A 213 8.88 -0.82 6.74
C LEU A 213 10.14 0.08 6.62
N GLY A 214 11.19 -0.40 5.94
CA GLY A 214 12.40 0.35 5.60
C GLY A 214 13.46 0.46 6.69
N GLY A 215 13.11 0.54 7.96
CA GLY A 215 14.08 0.70 9.07
C GLY A 215 14.54 -0.60 9.71
N THR A 216 13.77 -1.67 9.57
CA THR A 216 14.08 -2.97 10.20
C THR A 216 15.01 -3.80 9.31
N PRO A 217 16.18 -4.22 9.80
CA PRO A 217 17.07 -5.09 9.04
C PRO A 217 16.39 -6.42 8.66
N ILE A 218 16.74 -6.95 7.49
CA ILE A 218 16.18 -8.23 7.02
C ILE A 218 16.37 -9.36 8.03
N SER A 219 17.49 -9.38 8.78
CA SER A 219 17.76 -10.36 9.84
C SER A 219 16.70 -10.41 10.95
N GLU A 220 15.99 -9.31 11.17
CA GLU A 220 14.94 -9.21 12.20
C GLU A 220 13.56 -9.62 11.69
N LEU A 221 13.45 -9.95 10.40
CA LEU A 221 12.18 -10.35 9.79
C LEU A 221 11.99 -11.89 9.71
N TYR A 222 13.01 -12.66 10.10
CA TYR A 222 13.01 -14.13 10.08
C TYR A 222 12.57 -14.76 11.40
#